data_6989cc9c8aff29a889625dd71295d1dc
#
_entry.id   6989cc9c8aff29a889625dd71295d1dc
#
_cell.length_a   1.000
_cell.length_b   1.000
_cell.length_c   1.000
_cell.angle_alpha   90.00
_cell.angle_beta   90.00
_cell.angle_gamma   90.00
#
_symmetry.space_group_name_H-M   'P 1'
#
loop_
_entity.id
_entity.type
_entity.pdbx_description
1 polymer ?
#
loop_
_entity_poly.entity_id
_entity_poly.type
_entity_poly.pdbx_seq_one_letter_code
_entity_poly.pdbx_strand_id
1 'polypeptide(L)'
;MQSLRILIVEDDPFTRATVKAALQLEGIEVLHDTASVASAMKVAQMLKPDAAVIDLDLGVGPNGVDLALGLRRLLPKLGIVLLTGFDDARFLDPKIAHLPPGSRYVVKHKVHAVDTLIAELRASLELSRKNQLVSPNSQSSLKSLPDAQIETLRMIAFGLSNAEISRRRCVTEKSVEQAISRLVSHFELGGKERNKRVELTRIYLESIGTLSRSRNSESI
;
A
#
# COMPACT_ATOMS: atom_id res chain seq x y z
N MET A 1 -27.34 17.06 -3.99
CA MET A 1 -26.09 16.44 -4.52
C MET A 1 -26.28 14.94 -4.48
N GLN A 2 -25.95 14.24 -5.57
CA GLN A 2 -26.04 12.78 -5.59
C GLN A 2 -25.01 12.22 -4.59
N SER A 3 -25.41 11.27 -3.72
CA SER A 3 -24.51 10.59 -2.79
C SER A 3 -23.43 9.85 -3.58
N LEU A 4 -22.18 9.89 -3.12
CA LEU A 4 -21.07 9.14 -3.69
C LEU A 4 -21.30 7.65 -3.45
N ARG A 5 -21.32 6.84 -4.52
CA ARG A 5 -21.62 5.40 -4.50
C ARG A 5 -20.32 4.61 -4.58
N ILE A 6 -20.02 3.82 -3.56
CA ILE A 6 -18.72 3.13 -3.47
C ILE A 6 -18.83 1.61 -3.32
N LEU A 7 -17.77 0.94 -3.75
CA LEU A 7 -17.48 -0.46 -3.49
C LEU A 7 -16.33 -0.55 -2.48
N ILE A 8 -16.43 -1.43 -1.47
CA ILE A 8 -15.35 -1.71 -0.52
C ILE A 8 -14.87 -3.15 -0.73
N VAL A 9 -13.54 -3.32 -0.85
CA VAL A 9 -12.90 -4.63 -0.97
C VAL A 9 -11.78 -4.73 0.06
N GLU A 10 -12.00 -5.55 1.07
CA GLU A 10 -11.12 -5.68 2.25
C GLU A 10 -11.29 -7.10 2.79
N ASP A 11 -10.22 -7.83 3.01
CA ASP A 11 -10.29 -9.21 3.50
C ASP A 11 -10.53 -9.29 5.01
N ASP A 12 -9.95 -8.36 5.79
CA ASP A 12 -10.19 -8.29 7.23
C ASP A 12 -11.63 -7.82 7.55
N PRO A 13 -12.45 -8.67 8.19
CA PRO A 13 -13.85 -8.35 8.42
C PRO A 13 -14.06 -7.17 9.39
N PHE A 14 -13.14 -6.94 10.34
CA PHE A 14 -13.24 -5.83 11.27
C PHE A 14 -12.94 -4.51 10.57
N THR A 15 -11.86 -4.44 9.81
CA THR A 15 -11.48 -3.27 9.00
C THR A 15 -12.57 -2.94 8.00
N ARG A 16 -13.10 -3.95 7.29
CA ARG A 16 -14.18 -3.79 6.31
C ARG A 16 -15.43 -3.18 6.94
N ALA A 17 -15.88 -3.72 8.08
CA ALA A 17 -17.05 -3.20 8.80
C ALA A 17 -16.82 -1.78 9.32
N THR A 18 -15.63 -1.48 9.84
CA THR A 18 -15.27 -0.16 10.37
C THR A 18 -15.25 0.89 9.27
N VAL A 19 -14.59 0.62 8.15
CA VAL A 19 -14.54 1.53 7.00
C VAL A 19 -15.93 1.77 6.43
N LYS A 20 -16.74 0.72 6.31
CA LYS A 20 -18.13 0.83 5.85
C LYS A 20 -18.95 1.75 6.76
N ALA A 21 -18.95 1.49 8.05
CA ALA A 21 -19.71 2.29 9.03
C ALA A 21 -19.26 3.75 9.02
N ALA A 22 -17.97 4.02 9.02
CA ALA A 22 -17.41 5.36 8.99
C ALA A 22 -17.87 6.15 7.75
N LEU A 23 -17.81 5.54 6.56
CA LEU A 23 -18.22 6.19 5.32
C LEU A 23 -19.73 6.41 5.24
N GLN A 24 -20.53 5.48 5.77
CA GLN A 24 -21.99 5.62 5.82
C GLN A 24 -22.44 6.75 6.77
N LEU A 25 -21.74 6.96 7.88
CA LEU A 25 -22.00 8.08 8.80
C LEU A 25 -21.81 9.45 8.12
N GLU A 26 -20.89 9.52 7.15
CA GLU A 26 -20.63 10.73 6.34
C GLU A 26 -21.54 10.83 5.09
N GLY A 27 -22.60 10.02 5.03
CA GLY A 27 -23.58 10.06 3.95
C GLY A 27 -23.11 9.47 2.61
N ILE A 28 -22.05 8.64 2.62
CA ILE A 28 -21.59 7.91 1.44
C ILE A 28 -22.36 6.60 1.31
N GLU A 29 -22.88 6.32 0.11
CA GLU A 29 -23.60 5.10 -0.17
C GLU A 29 -22.64 3.93 -0.46
N VAL A 30 -22.54 2.97 0.44
CA VAL A 30 -21.77 1.74 0.21
C VAL A 30 -22.68 0.73 -0.50
N LEU A 31 -22.47 0.57 -1.82
CA LEU A 31 -23.25 -0.33 -2.66
C LEU A 31 -23.03 -1.80 -2.30
N HIS A 32 -21.80 -2.14 -1.97
CA HIS A 32 -21.40 -3.49 -1.58
C HIS A 32 -20.04 -3.47 -0.87
N ASP A 33 -19.85 -4.41 0.03
CA ASP A 33 -18.57 -4.68 0.67
C ASP A 33 -18.27 -6.19 0.60
N THR A 34 -17.04 -6.54 0.30
CA THR A 34 -16.65 -7.94 0.08
C THR A 34 -15.16 -8.15 0.32
N ALA A 35 -14.79 -9.40 0.65
CA ALA A 35 -13.40 -9.86 0.66
C ALA A 35 -12.96 -10.46 -0.68
N SER A 36 -13.89 -10.69 -1.61
CA SER A 36 -13.66 -11.46 -2.83
C SER A 36 -13.46 -10.57 -4.05
N VAL A 37 -12.33 -10.73 -4.73
CA VAL A 37 -12.03 -10.09 -6.03
C VAL A 37 -13.11 -10.43 -7.08
N ALA A 38 -13.53 -11.68 -7.15
CA ALA A 38 -14.56 -12.11 -8.11
C ALA A 38 -15.92 -11.46 -7.83
N SER A 39 -16.33 -11.37 -6.56
CA SER A 39 -17.54 -10.67 -6.14
C SER A 39 -17.45 -9.18 -6.47
N ALA A 40 -16.32 -8.53 -6.18
CA ALA A 40 -16.08 -7.13 -6.48
C ALA A 40 -16.23 -6.81 -7.97
N MET A 41 -15.64 -7.63 -8.84
CA MET A 41 -15.73 -7.46 -10.30
C MET A 41 -17.18 -7.61 -10.80
N LYS A 42 -17.90 -8.62 -10.30
CA LYS A 42 -19.31 -8.85 -10.67
C LYS A 42 -20.20 -7.67 -10.25
N VAL A 43 -20.04 -7.22 -9.00
CA VAL A 43 -20.84 -6.11 -8.47
C VAL A 43 -20.51 -4.80 -9.19
N ALA A 44 -19.24 -4.52 -9.46
CA ALA A 44 -18.83 -3.34 -10.20
C ALA A 44 -19.47 -3.28 -11.61
N GLN A 45 -19.56 -4.41 -12.29
CA GLN A 45 -20.22 -4.50 -13.59
C GLN A 45 -21.72 -4.19 -13.51
N MET A 46 -22.39 -4.68 -12.46
CA MET A 46 -23.85 -4.56 -12.28
C MET A 46 -24.24 -3.16 -11.76
N LEU A 47 -23.60 -2.71 -10.70
CA LEU A 47 -24.01 -1.52 -9.95
C LEU A 47 -23.28 -0.25 -10.37
N LYS A 48 -22.16 -0.37 -11.10
CA LYS A 48 -21.34 0.76 -11.62
C LYS A 48 -21.07 1.80 -10.53
N PRO A 49 -20.27 1.48 -9.51
CA PRO A 49 -19.90 2.43 -8.47
C PRO A 49 -19.14 3.62 -9.05
N ASP A 50 -19.17 4.75 -8.33
CA ASP A 50 -18.37 5.93 -8.67
C ASP A 50 -16.91 5.76 -8.26
N ALA A 51 -16.68 5.10 -7.10
CA ALA A 51 -15.34 4.82 -6.61
C ALA A 51 -15.26 3.46 -5.91
N ALA A 52 -14.03 2.97 -5.72
CA ALA A 52 -13.72 1.78 -4.95
C ALA A 52 -12.63 2.05 -3.92
N VAL A 53 -12.82 1.53 -2.71
CA VAL A 53 -11.80 1.39 -1.67
C VAL A 53 -11.34 -0.05 -1.68
N ILE A 54 -10.06 -0.28 -1.89
CA ILE A 54 -9.50 -1.62 -2.12
C ILE A 54 -8.31 -1.82 -1.20
N ASP A 55 -8.32 -2.87 -0.38
CA ASP A 55 -7.10 -3.31 0.29
C ASP A 55 -6.09 -3.86 -0.73
N LEU A 56 -4.83 -3.54 -0.52
CA LEU A 56 -3.76 -4.09 -1.34
C LEU A 56 -3.51 -5.56 -1.09
N ASP A 57 -3.62 -6.00 0.17
CA ASP A 57 -3.41 -7.39 0.57
C ASP A 57 -4.76 -8.08 0.77
N LEU A 58 -5.22 -8.79 -0.25
CA LEU A 58 -6.47 -9.55 -0.23
C LEU A 58 -6.24 -11.04 0.03
N GLY A 59 -5.07 -11.40 0.58
CA GLY A 59 -4.71 -12.78 0.90
C GLY A 59 -4.31 -13.60 -0.33
N VAL A 60 -4.70 -14.88 -0.37
CA VAL A 60 -4.30 -15.82 -1.43
C VAL A 60 -5.07 -15.55 -2.73
N GLY A 61 -4.34 -15.26 -3.81
CA GLY A 61 -4.92 -15.04 -5.14
C GLY A 61 -4.55 -13.69 -5.75
N PRO A 62 -5.42 -13.14 -6.61
CA PRO A 62 -5.22 -11.79 -7.15
C PRO A 62 -5.23 -10.75 -6.03
N ASN A 63 -4.24 -9.86 -6.03
CA ASN A 63 -4.11 -8.80 -5.04
C ASN A 63 -4.93 -7.55 -5.41
N GLY A 64 -4.91 -6.54 -4.53
CA GLY A 64 -5.62 -5.28 -4.75
C GLY A 64 -5.17 -4.51 -5.99
N VAL A 65 -3.91 -4.67 -6.44
CA VAL A 65 -3.40 -4.06 -7.68
C VAL A 65 -4.05 -4.70 -8.90
N ASP A 66 -4.09 -6.03 -8.94
CA ASP A 66 -4.73 -6.78 -10.04
C ASP A 66 -6.21 -6.42 -10.14
N LEU A 67 -6.90 -6.30 -8.99
CA LEU A 67 -8.29 -5.86 -8.93
C LEU A 67 -8.45 -4.43 -9.43
N ALA A 68 -7.61 -3.49 -8.98
CA ALA A 68 -7.65 -2.09 -9.41
C ALA A 68 -7.49 -1.94 -10.93
N LEU A 69 -6.56 -2.70 -11.53
CA LEU A 69 -6.35 -2.76 -12.98
C LEU A 69 -7.58 -3.34 -13.70
N GLY A 70 -8.16 -4.41 -13.16
CA GLY A 70 -9.37 -5.04 -13.70
C GLY A 70 -10.57 -4.09 -13.66
N LEU A 71 -10.81 -3.46 -12.51
CA LEU A 71 -11.91 -2.50 -12.33
C LEU A 71 -11.76 -1.26 -13.23
N ARG A 72 -10.55 -0.73 -13.41
CA ARG A 72 -10.32 0.42 -14.28
C ARG A 72 -10.53 0.09 -15.76
N ARG A 73 -10.22 -1.15 -16.21
CA ARG A 73 -10.57 -1.62 -17.56
C ARG A 73 -12.07 -1.70 -17.76
N LEU A 74 -12.79 -2.18 -16.73
CA LEU A 74 -14.25 -2.29 -16.75
C LEU A 74 -14.95 -0.93 -16.67
N LEU A 75 -14.48 -0.06 -15.79
CA LEU A 75 -15.01 1.27 -15.49
C LEU A 75 -13.90 2.32 -15.61
N PRO A 76 -13.64 2.89 -16.80
CA PRO A 76 -12.50 3.79 -17.04
C PRO A 76 -12.48 5.06 -16.18
N LYS A 77 -13.63 5.49 -15.67
CA LYS A 77 -13.78 6.70 -14.82
C LYS A 77 -13.90 6.41 -13.34
N LEU A 78 -13.76 5.15 -12.93
CA LEU A 78 -13.85 4.74 -11.53
C LEU A 78 -12.76 5.42 -10.69
N GLY A 79 -13.12 6.11 -9.61
CA GLY A 79 -12.16 6.51 -8.59
C GLY A 79 -11.61 5.28 -7.85
N ILE A 80 -10.30 5.21 -7.64
CA ILE A 80 -9.69 4.08 -6.93
C ILE A 80 -8.84 4.60 -5.78
N VAL A 81 -9.15 4.16 -4.57
CA VAL A 81 -8.33 4.37 -3.38
C VAL A 81 -7.85 3.02 -2.88
N LEU A 82 -6.54 2.87 -2.81
CA LEU A 82 -5.90 1.68 -2.26
C LEU A 82 -5.60 1.92 -0.79
N LEU A 83 -6.18 1.10 0.08
CA LEU A 83 -5.84 1.03 1.50
C LEU A 83 -4.72 0.02 1.70
N THR A 84 -3.80 0.30 2.62
CA THR A 84 -2.70 -0.59 2.89
C THR A 84 -2.11 -0.38 4.28
N GLY A 85 -1.58 -1.45 4.87
CA GLY A 85 -0.75 -1.36 6.06
C GLY A 85 0.66 -0.84 5.79
N PHE A 86 1.10 -0.79 4.52
CA PHE A 86 2.48 -0.48 4.15
C PHE A 86 2.66 1.01 3.81
N ASP A 87 3.71 1.63 4.32
CA ASP A 87 4.09 3.00 3.97
C ASP A 87 4.54 3.13 2.51
N ASP A 88 5.06 2.06 1.95
CA ASP A 88 5.43 1.97 0.55
C ASP A 88 4.86 0.66 -0.04
N ALA A 89 4.00 0.82 -1.01
CA ALA A 89 3.31 -0.27 -1.68
C ALA A 89 4.24 -1.26 -2.38
N ARG A 90 5.46 -0.84 -2.75
CA ARG A 90 6.47 -1.71 -3.38
C ARG A 90 6.93 -2.86 -2.46
N PHE A 91 6.66 -2.77 -1.16
CA PHE A 91 6.89 -3.89 -0.25
C PHE A 91 5.94 -5.06 -0.47
N LEU A 92 4.75 -4.81 -0.97
CA LEU A 92 3.78 -5.86 -1.30
C LEU A 92 4.01 -6.44 -2.70
N ASP A 93 4.10 -5.58 -3.70
CA ASP A 93 4.25 -5.99 -5.10
C ASP A 93 5.05 -4.95 -5.90
N PRO A 94 6.14 -5.34 -6.56
CA PRO A 94 6.87 -4.48 -7.50
C PRO A 94 5.99 -3.95 -8.64
N LYS A 95 4.87 -4.63 -8.97
CA LYS A 95 3.93 -4.20 -10.02
C LYS A 95 3.13 -2.94 -9.65
N ILE A 96 3.23 -2.44 -8.44
CA ILE A 96 2.56 -1.23 -7.98
C ILE A 96 2.94 0.03 -8.78
N ALA A 97 4.12 0.04 -9.41
CA ALA A 97 4.48 1.07 -10.38
C ALA A 97 3.47 1.19 -11.55
N HIS A 98 2.58 0.20 -11.73
CA HIS A 98 1.58 0.11 -12.78
C HIS A 98 0.14 0.35 -12.32
N LEU A 99 -0.06 1.01 -11.19
CA LEU A 99 -1.41 1.38 -10.75
C LEU A 99 -2.13 2.21 -11.81
N PRO A 100 -3.46 2.04 -11.96
CA PRO A 100 -4.24 2.84 -12.90
C PRO A 100 -4.04 4.33 -12.64
N PRO A 101 -3.91 5.17 -13.70
CA PRO A 101 -3.79 6.62 -13.55
C PRO A 101 -4.90 7.19 -12.67
N GLY A 102 -4.55 8.14 -11.78
CA GLY A 102 -5.50 8.76 -10.86
C GLY A 102 -5.87 7.89 -9.64
N SER A 103 -5.31 6.70 -9.49
CA SER A 103 -5.45 5.95 -8.23
C SER A 103 -4.76 6.66 -7.09
N ARG A 104 -5.36 6.58 -5.90
CA ARG A 104 -4.82 7.15 -4.66
C ARG A 104 -4.39 6.03 -3.74
N TYR A 105 -3.41 6.33 -2.90
CA TYR A 105 -2.81 5.40 -1.98
C TYR A 105 -2.92 5.95 -0.56
N VAL A 106 -3.51 5.18 0.33
CA VAL A 106 -3.78 5.57 1.71
C VAL A 106 -3.26 4.52 2.67
N VAL A 107 -2.42 4.94 3.58
CA VAL A 107 -1.82 4.05 4.59
C VAL A 107 -2.76 3.97 5.79
N LYS A 108 -3.25 2.76 6.12
CA LYS A 108 -4.29 2.51 7.15
C LYS A 108 -3.95 3.18 8.49
N HIS A 109 -2.71 3.04 8.98
CA HIS A 109 -2.31 3.60 10.28
C HIS A 109 -2.10 5.13 10.27
N LYS A 110 -2.14 5.78 9.10
CA LYS A 110 -2.09 7.25 8.95
C LYS A 110 -3.48 7.89 8.78
N VAL A 111 -4.51 7.07 8.68
CA VAL A 111 -5.90 7.55 8.62
C VAL A 111 -6.38 7.79 10.05
N HIS A 112 -6.25 9.01 10.52
CA HIS A 112 -6.71 9.40 11.86
C HIS A 112 -8.16 9.89 11.86
N ALA A 113 -8.72 10.19 10.68
CA ALA A 113 -10.10 10.64 10.50
C ALA A 113 -10.66 10.14 9.17
N VAL A 114 -11.94 9.85 9.12
CA VAL A 114 -12.64 9.39 7.92
C VAL A 114 -12.59 10.44 6.80
N ASP A 115 -12.54 11.72 7.15
CA ASP A 115 -12.42 12.84 6.20
C ASP A 115 -11.21 12.70 5.26
N THR A 116 -10.10 12.14 5.76
CA THR A 116 -8.91 11.86 4.95
C THR A 116 -9.24 10.87 3.83
N LEU A 117 -9.94 9.79 4.14
CA LEU A 117 -10.34 8.79 3.15
C LEU A 117 -11.35 9.38 2.15
N ILE A 118 -12.28 10.20 2.61
CA ILE A 118 -13.26 10.88 1.74
C ILE A 118 -12.57 11.87 0.78
N ALA A 119 -11.61 12.63 1.28
CA ALA A 119 -10.83 13.55 0.45
C ALA A 119 -10.07 12.79 -0.65
N GLU A 120 -9.47 11.65 -0.32
CA GLU A 120 -8.74 10.82 -1.29
C GLU A 120 -9.70 10.15 -2.30
N LEU A 121 -10.90 9.73 -1.89
CA LEU A 121 -11.94 9.22 -2.79
C LEU A 121 -12.37 10.28 -3.81
N ARG A 122 -12.64 11.50 -3.36
CA ARG A 122 -13.03 12.61 -4.24
C ARG A 122 -11.88 12.99 -5.19
N ALA A 123 -10.66 13.09 -4.66
CA ALA A 123 -9.47 13.38 -5.48
C ALA A 123 -9.25 12.30 -6.57
N SER A 124 -9.37 11.02 -6.21
CA SER A 124 -9.25 9.92 -7.17
C SER A 124 -10.30 9.98 -8.27
N LEU A 125 -11.55 10.32 -7.92
CA LEU A 125 -12.63 10.46 -8.88
C LEU A 125 -12.38 11.59 -9.88
N GLU A 126 -11.92 12.74 -9.40
CA GLU A 126 -11.56 13.89 -10.28
C GLU A 126 -10.40 13.56 -11.21
N LEU A 127 -9.34 12.94 -10.68
CA LEU A 127 -8.17 12.55 -11.46
C LEU A 127 -8.50 11.50 -12.53
N SER A 128 -9.36 10.54 -12.19
CA SER A 128 -9.81 9.51 -13.13
C SER A 128 -10.61 10.11 -14.28
N ARG A 129 -11.44 11.11 -14.00
CA ARG A 129 -12.22 11.83 -15.03
C ARG A 129 -11.34 12.65 -15.96
N LYS A 130 -10.25 13.22 -15.45
CA LYS A 130 -9.27 14.01 -16.21
C LYS A 130 -8.21 13.17 -16.93
N ASN A 131 -8.19 11.86 -16.71
CA ASN A 131 -7.17 10.92 -17.20
C ASN A 131 -5.73 11.38 -16.91
N GLN A 132 -5.52 12.00 -15.74
CA GLN A 132 -4.21 12.53 -15.34
C GLN A 132 -3.37 11.43 -14.65
N LEU A 133 -2.12 11.31 -15.11
CA LEU A 133 -1.10 10.49 -14.48
C LEU A 133 -0.65 11.19 -13.20
N VAL A 134 -1.13 10.74 -12.04
CA VAL A 134 -0.58 11.15 -10.75
C VAL A 134 0.06 9.93 -10.13
N SER A 135 1.36 10.00 -9.92
CA SER A 135 2.08 8.98 -9.15
C SER A 135 1.52 8.92 -7.72
N PRO A 136 1.40 7.74 -7.12
CA PRO A 136 0.92 7.58 -5.76
C PRO A 136 1.75 8.47 -4.81
N ASN A 137 1.07 9.33 -4.05
CA ASN A 137 1.74 10.27 -3.16
C ASN A 137 2.07 9.59 -1.81
N SER A 138 3.07 8.70 -1.81
CA SER A 138 3.62 8.18 -0.57
C SER A 138 4.73 9.11 -0.07
N GLN A 139 4.59 9.66 1.13
CA GLN A 139 5.60 10.51 1.77
C GLN A 139 6.59 9.65 2.59
N SER A 140 7.22 8.65 1.99
CA SER A 140 8.15 7.81 2.71
C SER A 140 9.60 8.10 2.31
N SER A 141 10.52 8.00 3.26
CA SER A 141 11.96 8.05 3.02
C SER A 141 12.46 6.95 2.07
N LEU A 142 11.57 6.00 1.77
CA LEU A 142 11.81 4.88 0.86
C LEU A 142 11.66 5.27 -0.62
N LYS A 143 11.05 6.41 -0.94
CA LYS A 143 10.81 6.87 -2.33
C LYS A 143 12.06 6.94 -3.19
N SER A 144 13.18 7.28 -2.59
CA SER A 144 14.45 7.41 -3.29
C SER A 144 15.18 6.07 -3.48
N LEU A 145 14.67 4.98 -2.87
CA LEU A 145 15.27 3.66 -3.02
C LEU A 145 14.82 2.99 -4.33
N PRO A 146 15.76 2.45 -5.13
CA PRO A 146 15.44 1.57 -6.25
C PRO A 146 14.68 0.31 -5.79
N ASP A 147 13.80 -0.22 -6.64
CA ASP A 147 12.99 -1.41 -6.35
C ASP A 147 13.84 -2.62 -5.92
N ALA A 148 15.01 -2.80 -6.54
CA ALA A 148 15.96 -3.84 -6.17
C ALA A 148 16.49 -3.72 -4.73
N GLN A 149 16.57 -2.51 -4.18
CA GLN A 149 16.96 -2.30 -2.78
C GLN A 149 15.79 -2.52 -1.83
N ILE A 150 14.58 -2.14 -2.21
CA ILE A 150 13.36 -2.42 -1.46
C ILE A 150 13.13 -3.93 -1.34
N GLU A 151 13.31 -4.67 -2.44
CA GLU A 151 13.22 -6.12 -2.43
C GLU A 151 14.28 -6.76 -1.51
N THR A 152 15.52 -6.23 -1.54
CA THR A 152 16.58 -6.69 -0.63
C THR A 152 16.20 -6.40 0.83
N LEU A 153 15.70 -5.22 1.16
CA LEU A 153 15.25 -4.84 2.48
C LEU A 153 14.15 -5.79 2.99
N ARG A 154 13.18 -6.09 2.14
CA ARG A 154 12.12 -7.06 2.43
C ARG A 154 12.68 -8.43 2.77
N MET A 155 13.58 -8.98 1.94
CA MET A 155 14.18 -10.29 2.17
C MET A 155 14.99 -10.35 3.47
N ILE A 156 15.69 -9.25 3.83
CA ILE A 156 16.37 -9.12 5.11
C ILE A 156 15.39 -9.20 6.27
N ALA A 157 14.27 -8.49 6.18
CA ALA A 157 13.24 -8.47 7.21
C ALA A 157 12.58 -9.83 7.43
N PHE A 158 12.48 -10.64 6.37
CA PHE A 158 12.05 -12.04 6.45
C PHE A 158 13.15 -13.02 6.95
N GLY A 159 14.30 -12.51 7.38
CA GLY A 159 15.37 -13.31 7.99
C GLY A 159 16.25 -14.07 7.00
N LEU A 160 16.16 -13.82 5.69
CA LEU A 160 16.96 -14.51 4.69
C LEU A 160 18.45 -14.14 4.84
N SER A 161 19.34 -15.12 4.73
CA SER A 161 20.79 -14.94 4.64
C SER A 161 21.21 -14.32 3.30
N ASN A 162 22.45 -13.82 3.20
CA ASN A 162 22.99 -13.30 1.94
C ASN A 162 23.00 -14.37 0.83
N ALA A 163 23.32 -15.61 1.19
CA ALA A 163 23.30 -16.74 0.28
C ALA A 163 21.89 -17.06 -0.25
N GLU A 164 20.84 -16.95 0.59
CA GLU A 164 19.46 -17.15 0.15
C GLU A 164 18.96 -16.00 -0.74
N ILE A 165 19.30 -14.76 -0.37
CA ILE A 165 18.96 -13.57 -1.18
C ILE A 165 19.65 -13.65 -2.55
N SER A 166 20.93 -14.01 -2.57
CA SER A 166 21.70 -14.14 -3.83
C SER A 166 21.07 -15.17 -4.78
N ARG A 167 20.69 -16.33 -4.24
CA ARG A 167 20.00 -17.38 -5.01
C ARG A 167 18.64 -16.91 -5.54
N ARG A 168 17.81 -16.29 -4.70
CA ARG A 168 16.47 -15.82 -5.12
C ARG A 168 16.50 -14.72 -6.15
N ARG A 169 17.50 -13.84 -6.07
CA ARG A 169 17.67 -12.72 -7.00
C ARG A 169 18.56 -13.02 -8.19
N CYS A 170 19.12 -14.23 -8.29
CA CYS A 170 20.09 -14.63 -9.33
C CYS A 170 21.28 -13.64 -9.44
N VAL A 171 21.84 -13.24 -8.28
CA VAL A 171 23.01 -12.34 -8.18
C VAL A 171 24.07 -12.96 -7.28
N THR A 172 25.29 -12.38 -7.23
CA THR A 172 26.34 -12.84 -6.31
C THR A 172 26.08 -12.37 -4.88
N GLU A 173 26.60 -13.10 -3.88
CA GLU A 173 26.53 -12.66 -2.47
C GLU A 173 27.23 -11.29 -2.27
N LYS A 174 28.31 -11.02 -2.98
CA LYS A 174 28.98 -9.71 -2.99
C LYS A 174 28.05 -8.59 -3.45
N SER A 175 27.21 -8.86 -4.45
CA SER A 175 26.18 -7.89 -4.90
C SER A 175 25.13 -7.64 -3.82
N VAL A 176 24.75 -8.67 -3.05
CA VAL A 176 23.84 -8.54 -1.90
C VAL A 176 24.48 -7.71 -0.79
N GLU A 177 25.74 -7.94 -0.45
CA GLU A 177 26.50 -7.17 0.53
C GLU A 177 26.57 -5.69 0.14
N GLN A 178 26.83 -5.40 -1.13
CA GLN A 178 26.82 -4.03 -1.66
C GLN A 178 25.43 -3.38 -1.55
N ALA A 179 24.36 -4.13 -1.84
CA ALA A 179 22.99 -3.63 -1.68
C ALA A 179 22.68 -3.31 -0.21
N ILE A 180 23.08 -4.18 0.72
CA ILE A 180 22.97 -3.96 2.17
C ILE A 180 23.76 -2.71 2.60
N SER A 181 24.98 -2.56 2.12
CA SER A 181 25.82 -1.39 2.42
C SER A 181 25.18 -0.08 1.95
N ARG A 182 24.54 -0.09 0.78
CA ARG A 182 23.79 1.08 0.27
C ARG A 182 22.57 1.39 1.11
N LEU A 183 21.81 0.36 1.56
CA LEU A 183 20.68 0.54 2.48
C LEU A 183 21.13 1.14 3.81
N VAL A 184 22.24 0.63 4.38
CA VAL A 184 22.84 1.13 5.62
C VAL A 184 23.25 2.60 5.48
N SER A 185 23.87 2.98 4.35
CA SER A 185 24.22 4.36 4.06
C SER A 185 23.01 5.25 3.85
N HIS A 186 22.00 4.77 3.12
CA HIS A 186 20.77 5.51 2.82
C HIS A 186 19.97 5.86 4.09
N PHE A 187 19.91 4.94 5.05
CA PHE A 187 19.24 5.16 6.33
C PHE A 187 20.16 5.71 7.43
N GLU A 188 21.37 6.09 7.08
CA GLU A 188 22.37 6.64 8.01
C GLU A 188 22.58 5.77 9.26
N LEU A 189 22.55 4.45 9.07
CA LEU A 189 22.71 3.48 10.16
C LEU A 189 24.19 3.38 10.59
N GLY A 190 24.74 4.48 11.08
CA GLY A 190 26.11 4.62 11.56
C GLY A 190 26.22 4.36 13.07
N GLY A 191 26.84 3.26 13.46
CA GLY A 191 27.18 2.93 14.85
C GLY A 191 27.85 1.57 14.91
N LYS A 192 28.97 1.47 15.66
CA LYS A 192 29.75 0.23 15.75
C LYS A 192 29.07 -0.87 16.55
N GLU A 193 28.08 -0.53 17.37
CA GLU A 193 27.45 -1.46 18.34
C GLU A 193 26.12 -2.08 17.91
N ARG A 194 25.48 -1.55 16.84
CA ARG A 194 24.17 -2.04 16.41
C ARG A 194 24.25 -3.02 15.25
N ASN A 195 23.53 -4.13 15.37
CA ASN A 195 23.41 -5.06 14.25
C ASN A 195 22.60 -4.43 13.11
N LYS A 196 23.28 -4.09 12.03
CA LYS A 196 22.73 -3.40 10.86
C LYS A 196 21.51 -4.12 10.24
N ARG A 197 21.50 -5.45 10.29
CA ARG A 197 20.36 -6.23 9.78
C ARG A 197 19.11 -6.08 10.67
N VAL A 198 19.31 -6.01 11.98
CA VAL A 198 18.21 -5.77 12.94
C VAL A 198 17.61 -4.37 12.72
N GLU A 199 18.47 -3.37 12.53
CA GLU A 199 17.98 -2.00 12.24
C GLU A 199 17.23 -1.91 10.91
N LEU A 200 17.72 -2.57 9.87
CA LEU A 200 17.01 -2.65 8.58
C LEU A 200 15.67 -3.39 8.73
N THR A 201 15.62 -4.47 9.50
CA THR A 201 14.38 -5.18 9.80
C THR A 201 13.39 -4.27 10.55
N ARG A 202 13.88 -3.47 11.51
CA ARG A 202 13.05 -2.51 12.25
C ARG A 202 12.46 -1.45 11.31
N ILE A 203 13.28 -0.87 10.43
CA ILE A 203 12.81 0.09 9.42
C ILE A 203 11.71 -0.51 8.55
N TYR A 204 11.89 -1.75 8.11
CA TYR A 204 10.85 -2.46 7.35
C TYR A 204 9.57 -2.59 8.17
N LEU A 205 9.65 -3.09 9.41
CA LEU A 205 8.49 -3.29 10.30
C LEU A 205 7.78 -1.97 10.66
N GLU A 206 8.53 -0.89 10.84
CA GLU A 206 7.96 0.46 11.01
C GLU A 206 7.21 0.91 9.75
N SER A 207 7.73 0.60 8.57
CA SER A 207 7.12 0.99 7.29
C SER A 207 5.84 0.22 6.95
N ILE A 208 5.64 -0.95 7.56
CA ILE A 208 4.41 -1.74 7.43
C ILE A 208 3.44 -1.54 8.61
N GLY A 209 3.74 -0.57 9.49
CA GLY A 209 2.87 -0.24 10.62
C GLY A 209 2.84 -1.27 11.74
N THR A 210 3.68 -2.31 11.70
CA THR A 210 3.73 -3.38 12.71
C THR A 210 4.40 -2.90 14.01
N LEU A 211 5.27 -1.89 13.93
CA LEU A 211 5.90 -1.22 15.08
C LEU A 211 5.46 0.22 15.12
N SER A 212 4.68 0.60 16.13
CA SER A 212 4.44 2.01 16.42
C SER A 212 5.78 2.69 16.72
N ARG A 213 6.04 3.86 16.11
CA ARG A 213 7.12 4.74 16.52
C ARG A 213 6.86 5.20 17.96
N SER A 214 7.30 4.45 18.95
CA SER A 214 7.50 5.00 20.29
C SER A 214 8.69 5.95 20.21
N ARG A 215 8.43 7.19 19.78
CA ARG A 215 9.30 8.32 20.11
C ARG A 215 9.09 8.62 21.58
N ASN A 216 9.73 7.87 22.42
CA ASN A 216 10.06 8.40 23.74
C ASN A 216 11.18 9.41 23.55
N SER A 217 10.82 10.66 23.65
CA SER A 217 11.62 11.75 24.10
C SER A 217 12.27 11.34 25.44
N GLU A 218 13.48 10.85 25.41
CA GLU A 218 14.37 10.94 26.55
C GLU A 218 15.12 12.27 26.44
N SER A 219 14.45 13.29 26.95
CA SER A 219 15.13 14.46 27.51
C SER A 219 15.25 14.19 29.00
N ILE A 220 16.43 13.85 29.46
CA ILE A 220 16.98 14.21 30.78
C ILE A 220 18.48 14.44 30.57
#